data_07c60addceb3f696de80c94a0c1174f4
#
_entry.id   07c60addceb3f696de80c94a0c1174f4
#
_cell.length_a   1.000
_cell.length_b   1.000
_cell.length_c   1.000
_cell.angle_alpha   90.00
_cell.angle_beta   90.00
_cell.angle_gamma   90.00
#
_symmetry.space_group_name_H-M   'P 1'
#
loop_
_entity.id
_entity.type
_entity.pdbx_description
1 polymer ?
#
loop_
_entity_poly.entity_id
_entity_poly.type
_entity_poly.pdbx_seq_one_letter_code
_entity_poly.pdbx_strand_id
1 'polypeptide(L)'
;MLFRSNSHKGVLRGDSVFRGRYEHTIDTKGRLSIPSKFREVLVTNYDEKLIITNFDNSLWAYPAAEWKVIEDKVAALPQFKPEVKSLQRFFISAASECPMDPNGRILIPPSLRRYAELAEDVVIVGMTTRFEI
;
A
#
# COMPACT_ATOMS: atom_id res chain seq x y z
N MET A 1 17.76 7.82 -10.01
CA MET A 1 17.13 8.28 -9.86
C MET A 1 16.63 8.84 -9.73
N LEU A 2 16.32 8.99 -9.69
CA LEU A 2 15.90 9.70 -9.53
C LEU A 2 14.89 10.28 -9.09
N PHE A 3 14.82 10.74 -9.28
CA PHE A 3 13.80 11.42 -8.80
C PHE A 3 12.63 11.15 -9.52
N ARG A 4 11.63 11.29 -8.92
CA ARG A 4 10.42 11.36 -9.47
C ARG A 4 10.13 12.63 -9.92
N SER A 5 10.00 12.81 -10.79
CA SER A 5 9.89 14.05 -11.22
C SER A 5 8.81 14.66 -10.78
N ASN A 6 8.69 14.97 -10.49
CA ASN A 6 8.03 15.57 -10.14
C ASN A 6 7.11 16.04 -10.12
N SER A 7 7.44 15.49 -10.18
CA SER A 7 6.42 15.86 -10.46
C SER A 7 5.77 16.63 -9.52
N HIS A 8 5.17 16.65 -9.08
CA HIS A 8 4.36 17.39 -8.33
C HIS A 8 5.06 17.86 -7.13
N LYS A 9 5.36 17.09 -6.22
CA LYS A 9 5.92 17.51 -4.97
C LYS A 9 7.42 17.51 -4.96
N GLY A 10 7.98 17.23 -6.11
CA GLY A 10 9.41 17.28 -6.26
C GLY A 10 10.13 16.18 -5.54
N VAL A 11 11.23 16.53 -4.92
CA VAL A 11 12.15 15.58 -4.33
C VAL A 11 11.59 15.06 -3.01
N LEU A 12 11.70 13.75 -2.79
CA LEU A 12 11.32 13.16 -1.52
C LEU A 12 12.35 13.51 -0.45
N ARG A 13 11.87 13.77 0.75
CA ARG A 13 12.74 14.08 1.86
C ARG A 13 12.85 12.88 2.77
N GLY A 14 13.70 12.96 3.78
CA GLY A 14 13.85 11.88 4.75
C GLY A 14 12.57 11.52 5.45
N ASP A 15 11.72 12.52 5.73
CA ASP A 15 10.42 12.29 6.37
C ASP A 15 9.31 12.01 5.36
N SER A 16 9.65 11.83 4.08
CA SER A 16 8.71 11.58 3.01
C SER A 16 8.53 10.11 2.71
N VAL A 17 9.17 9.24 3.46
CA VAL A 17 9.09 7.80 3.27
C VAL A 17 8.32 7.19 4.42
N PHE A 18 7.73 6.02 4.15
CA PHE A 18 7.05 5.28 5.21
C PHE A 18 8.10 4.57 6.05
N ARG A 19 8.13 4.92 7.33
CA ARG A 19 9.14 4.40 8.25
C ARG A 19 8.50 4.20 9.62
N GLY A 20 8.90 3.17 10.32
CA GLY A 20 8.47 2.90 11.67
C GLY A 20 7.42 1.82 11.76
N ARG A 21 7.14 1.38 12.98
CA ARG A 21 6.13 0.38 13.27
C ARG A 21 5.10 1.00 14.19
N TYR A 22 3.83 0.70 13.92
CA TYR A 22 2.72 1.29 14.66
C TYR A 22 1.71 0.20 14.98
N GLU A 23 1.29 0.14 16.24
CA GLU A 23 0.25 -0.79 16.66
C GLU A 23 -1.09 -0.07 16.60
N HIS A 24 -2.01 -0.63 15.86
CA HIS A 24 -3.36 -0.07 15.69
C HIS A 24 -4.37 -1.19 15.79
N THR A 25 -5.65 -0.83 15.72
CA THR A 25 -6.73 -1.81 15.74
C THR A 25 -7.62 -1.63 14.54
N ILE A 26 -8.19 -2.75 14.08
CA ILE A 26 -9.21 -2.75 13.06
C ILE A 26 -10.56 -2.83 13.76
N ASP A 27 -11.50 -1.97 13.39
CA ASP A 27 -12.81 -2.00 14.03
C ASP A 27 -13.67 -3.13 13.44
N THR A 28 -14.87 -3.29 13.99
CA THR A 28 -15.75 -4.41 13.61
C THR A 28 -16.21 -4.33 12.17
N LYS A 29 -16.11 -3.15 11.55
CA LYS A 29 -16.49 -2.97 10.14
C LYS A 29 -15.31 -3.13 9.19
N GLY A 30 -14.11 -3.39 9.72
CA GLY A 30 -12.90 -3.56 8.90
C GLY A 30 -12.17 -2.28 8.60
N ARG A 31 -12.43 -1.21 9.36
CA ARG A 31 -11.76 0.07 9.15
C ARG A 31 -10.51 0.15 10.00
N LEU A 32 -9.45 0.67 9.40
CA LEU A 32 -8.14 0.81 10.03
C LEU A 32 -7.68 2.25 9.91
N SER A 33 -7.35 2.88 11.05
CA SER A 33 -6.75 4.21 11.03
C SER A 33 -5.32 4.12 10.55
N ILE A 34 -4.97 4.98 9.61
CA ILE A 34 -3.60 5.04 9.10
C ILE A 34 -2.78 5.91 10.05
N PRO A 35 -1.57 5.50 10.44
CA PRO A 35 -0.74 6.31 11.33
C PRO A 35 -0.59 7.74 10.81
N SER A 36 -0.65 8.71 11.71
CA SER A 36 -0.61 10.12 11.29
C SER A 36 0.65 10.45 10.51
N LYS A 37 1.78 9.84 10.86
CA LYS A 37 3.02 10.04 10.11
C LYS A 37 2.89 9.58 8.67
N PHE A 38 2.21 8.46 8.44
CA PHE A 38 2.00 7.95 7.09
C PHE A 38 1.00 8.81 6.32
N ARG A 39 -0.01 9.35 7.02
CA ARG A 39 -0.94 10.29 6.38
C ARG A 39 -0.21 11.54 5.91
N GLU A 40 0.75 12.03 6.70
CA GLU A 40 1.57 13.17 6.29
C GLU A 40 2.34 12.88 5.01
N VAL A 41 2.92 11.69 4.92
CA VAL A 41 3.64 11.27 3.72
C VAL A 41 2.70 11.29 2.51
N LEU A 42 1.51 10.74 2.68
CA LEU A 42 0.53 10.67 1.58
C LEU A 42 0.11 12.06 1.13
N VAL A 43 -0.21 12.93 2.07
CA VAL A 43 -0.66 14.30 1.76
C VAL A 43 0.46 15.11 1.11
N THR A 44 1.69 14.96 1.61
CA THR A 44 2.81 15.77 1.16
C THR A 44 3.36 15.34 -0.19
N ASN A 45 3.44 14.03 -0.44
CA ASN A 45 4.15 13.52 -1.61
C ASN A 45 3.29 12.73 -2.58
N TYR A 46 2.07 12.38 -2.24
CA TYR A 46 1.21 11.52 -3.04
C TYR A 46 -0.22 11.99 -2.96
N ASP A 47 -1.08 11.34 -3.74
CA ASP A 47 -2.52 11.46 -3.55
C ASP A 47 -2.91 10.58 -2.36
N GLU A 48 -4.03 10.87 -1.73
CA GLU A 48 -4.48 10.14 -0.54
C GLU A 48 -5.14 8.82 -0.89
N LYS A 49 -4.80 8.27 -2.04
CA LYS A 49 -5.38 7.03 -2.54
C LYS A 49 -4.38 5.90 -2.35
N LEU A 50 -4.81 4.86 -1.68
CA LEU A 50 -3.98 3.69 -1.45
C LEU A 50 -4.45 2.53 -2.29
N ILE A 51 -3.50 1.74 -2.78
CA ILE A 51 -3.77 0.46 -3.42
C ILE A 51 -3.20 -0.61 -2.51
N ILE A 52 -4.04 -1.54 -2.09
CA ILE A 52 -3.63 -2.57 -1.14
C ILE A 52 -3.78 -3.93 -1.81
N THR A 53 -2.76 -4.74 -1.68
CA THR A 53 -2.77 -6.10 -2.22
C THR A 53 -2.20 -7.06 -1.19
N ASN A 54 -2.21 -8.35 -1.53
CA ASN A 54 -1.73 -9.39 -0.65
C ASN A 54 -0.37 -9.90 -1.12
N PHE A 55 0.52 -10.12 -0.18
CA PHE A 55 1.80 -10.76 -0.47
C PHE A 55 2.45 -11.18 0.84
N ASP A 56 3.10 -12.33 0.83
CA ASP A 56 3.95 -12.78 1.94
C ASP A 56 3.20 -12.79 3.27
N ASN A 57 1.98 -13.31 3.24
CA ASN A 57 1.10 -13.45 4.43
C ASN A 57 0.73 -12.12 5.08
N SER A 58 0.90 -11.03 4.37
CA SER A 58 0.56 -9.70 4.88
C SER A 58 -0.11 -8.89 3.80
N LEU A 59 -0.46 -7.66 4.11
CA LEU A 59 -0.99 -6.73 3.12
C LEU A 59 0.06 -5.68 2.81
N TRP A 60 0.22 -5.37 1.55
CA TRP A 60 1.16 -4.35 1.08
C TRP A 60 0.36 -3.17 0.56
N ALA A 61 0.56 -2.01 1.17
CA ALA A 61 -0.19 -0.81 0.85
C ALA A 61 0.72 0.19 0.16
N TYR A 62 0.34 0.57 -1.06
CA TYR A 62 1.11 1.50 -1.89
C TYR A 62 0.31 2.75 -2.13
N PRO A 63 0.94 3.93 -2.11
CA PRO A 63 0.32 5.08 -2.77
C PRO A 63 0.08 4.74 -4.24
N ALA A 64 -0.98 5.28 -4.82
CA ALA A 64 -1.36 4.93 -6.19
C ALA A 64 -0.21 5.13 -7.18
N ALA A 65 0.57 6.20 -7.01
CA ALA A 65 1.70 6.47 -7.92
C ALA A 65 2.79 5.40 -7.82
N GLU A 66 3.06 4.91 -6.61
CA GLU A 66 4.06 3.84 -6.44
C GLU A 66 3.54 2.51 -6.97
N TRP A 67 2.24 2.26 -6.83
CA TRP A 67 1.64 1.06 -7.39
C TRP A 67 1.75 1.05 -8.90
N LYS A 68 1.55 2.19 -9.53
CA LYS A 68 1.66 2.30 -10.99
C LYS A 68 3.05 1.87 -11.46
N VAL A 69 4.09 2.23 -10.71
CA VAL A 69 5.46 1.81 -11.04
C VAL A 69 5.57 0.29 -11.01
N ILE A 70 4.99 -0.34 -9.99
CA ILE A 70 5.01 -1.80 -9.87
C ILE A 70 4.23 -2.46 -11.01
N GLU A 71 3.04 -1.94 -11.31
CA GLU A 71 2.23 -2.47 -12.41
C GLU A 71 2.97 -2.41 -13.74
N ASP A 72 3.61 -1.29 -14.01
CA ASP A 72 4.33 -1.11 -15.26
C ASP A 72 5.50 -2.08 -15.37
N LYS A 73 6.21 -2.30 -14.27
CA LYS A 73 7.31 -3.25 -14.25
C LYS A 73 6.85 -4.67 -14.51
N VAL A 74 5.75 -5.07 -13.90
CA VAL A 74 5.21 -6.42 -14.11
C VAL A 74 4.70 -6.57 -15.54
N ALA A 75 4.06 -5.53 -16.07
CA ALA A 75 3.54 -5.56 -17.45
C ALA A 75 4.67 -5.69 -18.49
N ALA A 76 5.88 -5.24 -18.15
CA ALA A 76 7.03 -5.36 -19.05
C ALA A 76 7.73 -6.69 -18.98
N LEU A 77 7.36 -7.57 -18.07
CA LEU A 77 7.96 -8.90 -17.95
C LEU A 77 7.39 -9.85 -19.01
N PRO A 78 8.11 -10.93 -19.33
CA PRO A 78 7.59 -11.92 -20.29
C PRO A 78 6.29 -12.55 -19.78
N GLN A 79 5.20 -12.27 -20.46
CA GLN A 79 3.86 -12.60 -19.98
C GLN A 79 3.52 -14.09 -20.01
N PHE A 80 4.27 -14.87 -20.78
CA PHE A 80 3.97 -16.30 -20.86
C PHE A 80 4.77 -17.16 -19.89
N LYS A 81 5.71 -16.58 -19.15
CA LYS A 81 6.44 -17.34 -18.16
C LYS A 81 5.54 -17.67 -16.98
N PRO A 82 5.59 -18.92 -16.48
CA PRO A 82 4.70 -19.32 -15.38
C PRO A 82 4.83 -18.44 -14.13
N GLU A 83 6.05 -18.04 -13.77
CA GLU A 83 6.24 -17.21 -12.59
C GLU A 83 5.62 -15.82 -12.76
N VAL A 84 5.63 -15.29 -13.99
CA VAL A 84 5.01 -13.99 -14.24
C VAL A 84 3.49 -14.10 -14.18
N LYS A 85 2.94 -15.18 -14.75
CA LYS A 85 1.49 -15.43 -14.68
C LYS A 85 1.04 -15.61 -13.24
N SER A 86 1.81 -16.32 -12.44
CA SER A 86 1.49 -16.50 -11.02
C SER A 86 1.50 -15.17 -10.28
N LEU A 87 2.50 -14.33 -10.55
CA LEU A 87 2.60 -13.02 -9.93
C LEU A 87 1.39 -12.16 -10.29
N GLN A 88 1.00 -12.16 -11.56
CA GLN A 88 -0.17 -11.41 -12.00
C GLN A 88 -1.46 -11.92 -11.35
N ARG A 89 -1.63 -13.24 -11.31
CA ARG A 89 -2.86 -13.82 -10.76
C ARG A 89 -3.00 -13.61 -9.26
N PHE A 90 -1.89 -13.57 -8.55
CA PHE A 90 -1.91 -13.47 -7.10
C PHE A 90 -1.76 -12.04 -6.62
N PHE A 91 -0.73 -11.35 -7.10
CA PHE A 91 -0.33 -10.05 -6.55
C PHE A 91 -1.05 -8.89 -7.24
N ILE A 92 -1.05 -8.88 -8.56
CA ILE A 92 -1.66 -7.78 -9.32
C ILE A 92 -3.18 -7.84 -9.23
N SER A 93 -3.76 -9.03 -9.37
CA SER A 93 -5.21 -9.16 -9.43
C SER A 93 -5.90 -8.86 -8.10
N ALA A 94 -5.19 -9.00 -6.99
CA ALA A 94 -5.78 -8.76 -5.68
C ALA A 94 -5.81 -7.28 -5.30
N ALA A 95 -5.14 -6.43 -6.07
CA ALA A 95 -5.02 -5.01 -5.75
C ALA A 95 -6.39 -4.35 -5.68
N SER A 96 -6.63 -3.63 -4.58
CA SER A 96 -7.88 -2.96 -4.32
C SER A 96 -7.62 -1.51 -3.97
N GLU A 97 -8.40 -0.62 -4.57
CA GLU A 97 -8.31 0.80 -4.24
C GLU A 97 -9.00 1.03 -2.90
N CYS A 98 -8.28 1.59 -1.96
CA CYS A 98 -8.79 1.84 -0.61
C CYS A 98 -8.62 3.31 -0.28
N PRO A 99 -9.62 4.13 -0.63
CA PRO A 99 -9.52 5.56 -0.32
C PRO A 99 -9.60 5.82 1.17
N MET A 100 -8.91 6.87 1.60
CA MET A 100 -8.92 7.26 2.99
C MET A 100 -10.14 8.13 3.26
N ASP A 101 -10.85 7.85 4.35
CA ASP A 101 -12.01 8.65 4.72
C ASP A 101 -11.56 9.95 5.42
N PRO A 102 -12.48 10.88 5.71
CA PRO A 102 -12.10 12.13 6.35
C PRO A 102 -11.42 11.97 7.73
N ASN A 103 -11.62 10.81 8.36
CA ASN A 103 -10.99 10.54 9.66
C ASN A 103 -9.66 9.80 9.53
N GLY A 104 -9.14 9.66 8.31
CA GLY A 104 -7.86 9.01 8.09
C GLY A 104 -7.91 7.50 8.19
N ARG A 105 -9.07 6.90 7.96
CA ARG A 105 -9.24 5.45 8.00
C ARG A 105 -9.48 4.88 6.62
N ILE A 106 -9.10 3.65 6.43
CA ILE A 106 -9.39 2.91 5.20
C ILE A 106 -10.24 1.69 5.56
N LEU A 107 -11.04 1.26 4.60
CA LEU A 107 -11.82 0.03 4.76
C LEU A 107 -11.05 -1.07 4.03
N ILE A 108 -10.62 -2.08 4.77
CA ILE A 108 -9.86 -3.19 4.20
C ILE A 108 -10.87 -4.23 3.70
N PRO A 109 -10.79 -4.59 2.41
CA PRO A 109 -11.71 -5.60 1.87
C PRO A 109 -11.66 -6.91 2.64
N PRO A 110 -12.79 -7.57 2.83
CA PRO A 110 -12.84 -8.81 3.60
C PRO A 110 -11.89 -9.90 3.10
N SER A 111 -11.73 -10.03 1.78
CA SER A 111 -10.84 -11.05 1.22
C SER A 111 -9.39 -10.81 1.62
N LEU A 112 -8.96 -9.55 1.65
CA LEU A 112 -7.60 -9.22 2.07
C LEU A 112 -7.42 -9.43 3.56
N ARG A 113 -8.43 -9.09 4.36
CA ARG A 113 -8.37 -9.36 5.80
C ARG A 113 -8.23 -10.85 6.07
N ARG A 114 -8.95 -11.67 5.33
CA ARG A 114 -8.86 -13.13 5.50
C ARG A 114 -7.49 -13.65 5.09
N TYR A 115 -6.96 -13.14 4.00
CA TYR A 115 -5.66 -13.58 3.52
C TYR A 115 -4.57 -13.37 4.59
N ALA A 116 -4.53 -12.18 5.16
CA ALA A 116 -3.50 -11.84 6.13
C ALA A 116 -3.87 -12.24 7.55
N GLU A 117 -5.04 -12.87 7.72
CA GLU A 117 -5.55 -13.31 9.02
C GLU A 117 -5.60 -12.17 10.02
N LEU A 118 -6.05 -11.01 9.56
CA LEU A 118 -6.09 -9.83 10.41
C LEU A 118 -7.25 -9.96 11.38
N ALA A 119 -6.92 -9.82 12.66
CA ALA A 119 -7.91 -9.75 13.71
C ALA A 119 -8.03 -8.30 14.16
N GLU A 120 -8.29 -8.08 15.44
CA GLU A 120 -8.47 -6.73 15.94
C GLU A 120 -7.15 -5.96 15.98
N ASP A 121 -6.10 -6.57 16.52
CA ASP A 121 -4.82 -5.90 16.69
C ASP A 121 -3.93 -6.12 15.48
N VAL A 122 -3.32 -5.07 14.96
CA VAL A 122 -2.44 -5.15 13.80
C VAL A 122 -1.18 -4.32 14.06
N VAL A 123 -0.12 -4.66 13.33
CA VAL A 123 1.10 -3.86 13.31
C VAL A 123 1.26 -3.33 11.89
N ILE A 124 1.45 -2.03 11.78
CA ILE A 124 1.65 -1.37 10.49
C ILE A 124 3.12 -1.01 10.40
N VAL A 125 3.79 -1.48 9.34
CA VAL A 125 5.25 -1.39 9.22
C VAL A 125 5.62 -0.61 7.98
N GLY A 126 6.37 0.47 8.17
CA GLY A 126 6.84 1.28 7.06
C GLY A 126 7.95 0.59 6.30
N MET A 127 7.86 0.58 4.97
CA MET A 127 8.81 -0.08 4.08
C MET A 127 9.23 0.86 2.97
N THR A 128 9.53 2.09 3.30
CA THR A 128 10.03 3.15 2.43
C THR A 128 8.98 3.66 1.44
N THR A 129 8.69 2.92 0.37
CA THR A 129 7.74 3.36 -0.65
C THR A 129 6.37 2.74 -0.48
N ARG A 130 6.22 1.87 0.50
CA ARG A 130 4.95 1.23 0.84
C ARG A 130 4.92 1.00 2.35
N PHE A 131 3.81 0.56 2.86
CA PHE A 131 3.80 0.01 4.21
C PHE A 131 3.05 -1.32 4.20
N GLU A 132 3.26 -2.11 5.24
CA GLU A 132 2.67 -3.45 5.34
C GLU A 132 1.82 -3.54 6.60
N ILE A 133 0.84 -4.38 6.52
CA ILE A 133 -0.10 -4.60 7.62
C ILE A 133 -0.12 -6.08 7.97
#